data_fc77028c5d37ae1a5bfc516809368054
#
_entry.id   fc77028c5d37ae1a5bfc516809368054
#
_cell.length_a   1.000
_cell.length_b   1.000
_cell.length_c   1.000
_cell.angle_alpha   90.00
_cell.angle_beta   90.00
_cell.angle_gamma   90.00
#
_symmetry.space_group_name_H-M   'P 1'
#
loop_
_entity.id
_entity.type
_entity.pdbx_description
1 polymer ?
#
loop_
_entity_poly.entity_id
_entity_poly.type
_entity_poly.pdbx_seq_one_letter_code
_entity_poly.pdbx_strand_id
1 'polypeptide(L)'
;MSKDKALQAWFTAFGMTAYPSTSVPDDTVFPWLTYEYITGSFGDPDMAIVVNMWFWTESESIPNQKAEEFRKYILEHDLIECDEGLIWVKTGVPWCQSLTDESSPTVKRRYINVTLEYLTR
;
A
#
# COMPACT_ATOMS: atom_id res chain seq x y z
N MET A 1 -9.18 15.65 8.59
CA MET A 1 -8.53 14.37 8.94
C MET A 1 -7.03 14.54 8.83
N SER A 2 -6.28 14.04 9.79
CA SER A 2 -4.82 14.10 9.75
C SER A 2 -4.27 13.25 8.62
N LYS A 3 -3.01 13.50 8.23
CA LYS A 3 -2.32 12.73 7.19
C LYS A 3 -2.36 11.23 7.48
N ASP A 4 -2.06 10.84 8.71
CA ASP A 4 -2.01 9.43 9.09
C ASP A 4 -3.37 8.75 9.01
N LYS A 5 -4.40 9.42 9.49
CA LYS A 5 -5.77 8.90 9.43
C LYS A 5 -6.29 8.85 8.00
N ALA A 6 -5.93 9.85 7.18
CA ALA A 6 -6.32 9.87 5.78
C ALA A 6 -5.69 8.73 4.99
N LEU A 7 -4.40 8.46 5.23
CA LEU A 7 -3.70 7.32 4.61
C LEU A 7 -4.30 5.98 5.05
N GLN A 8 -4.55 5.82 6.34
CA GLN A 8 -5.17 4.59 6.85
C GLN A 8 -6.54 4.35 6.23
N ALA A 9 -7.36 5.40 6.15
CA ALA A 9 -8.69 5.30 5.55
C ALA A 9 -8.62 4.93 4.07
N TRP A 10 -7.67 5.52 3.35
CA TRP A 10 -7.49 5.26 1.93
C TRP A 10 -7.09 3.80 1.67
N PHE A 11 -6.11 3.28 2.42
CA PHE A 11 -5.69 1.89 2.27
C PHE A 11 -6.79 0.92 2.70
N THR A 12 -7.50 1.23 3.78
CA THR A 12 -8.60 0.39 4.26
C THR A 12 -9.76 0.31 3.25
N ALA A 13 -10.04 1.41 2.56
CA ALA A 13 -11.12 1.48 1.56
C ALA A 13 -10.85 0.59 0.35
N PHE A 14 -9.59 0.19 0.11
CA PHE A 14 -9.27 -0.78 -0.94
C PHE A 14 -9.91 -2.15 -0.70
N GLY A 15 -10.20 -2.49 0.55
CA GLY A 15 -10.91 -3.75 0.87
C GLY A 15 -10.01 -4.85 1.43
N MET A 16 -8.72 -4.57 1.65
CA MET A 16 -7.82 -5.45 2.39
C MET A 16 -7.57 -4.89 3.78
N THR A 17 -7.36 -5.77 4.76
CA THR A 17 -6.90 -5.32 6.07
C THR A 17 -5.53 -4.67 5.91
N ALA A 18 -5.39 -3.42 6.34
CA ALA A 18 -4.21 -2.62 6.09
C ALA A 18 -3.60 -2.11 7.40
N TYR A 19 -2.28 -2.22 7.52
CA TYR A 19 -1.55 -1.74 8.69
C TYR A 19 -0.36 -0.90 8.26
N PRO A 20 0.01 0.14 9.02
CA PRO A 20 1.34 0.73 8.87
C PRO A 20 2.41 -0.34 9.14
N SER A 21 3.51 -0.31 8.40
CA SER A 21 4.53 -1.36 8.47
C SER A 21 5.15 -1.52 9.86
N THR A 22 5.05 -0.51 10.71
CA THR A 22 5.58 -0.52 12.08
C THR A 22 4.58 -0.96 13.14
N SER A 23 3.34 -1.28 12.75
CA SER A 23 2.24 -1.50 13.71
C SER A 23 1.38 -2.69 13.28
N VAL A 24 2.02 -3.85 13.02
CA VAL A 24 1.32 -5.06 12.59
C VAL A 24 1.02 -5.95 13.80
N PRO A 25 -0.26 -6.27 14.06
CA PRO A 25 -0.61 -7.19 15.14
C PRO A 25 -0.10 -8.61 14.88
N ASP A 26 0.21 -9.34 15.96
CA ASP A 26 0.72 -10.71 15.86
C ASP A 26 -0.32 -11.70 15.32
N ASP A 27 -1.61 -11.39 15.49
CA ASP A 27 -2.73 -12.26 15.10
C ASP A 27 -3.34 -11.87 13.74
N THR A 28 -2.55 -11.28 12.87
CA THR A 28 -3.00 -10.83 11.55
C THR A 28 -3.47 -12.00 10.68
N VAL A 29 -4.61 -11.83 10.03
CA VAL A 29 -5.25 -12.85 9.20
C VAL A 29 -5.06 -12.51 7.72
N PHE A 30 -4.67 -13.52 6.92
CA PHE A 30 -4.50 -13.38 5.47
C PHE A 30 -5.85 -13.20 4.76
N PRO A 31 -5.92 -12.45 3.65
CA PRO A 31 -4.85 -11.60 3.10
C PRO A 31 -4.79 -10.26 3.82
N TRP A 32 -3.62 -9.67 3.86
CA TRP A 32 -3.41 -8.38 4.51
C TRP A 32 -2.30 -7.63 3.81
N LEU A 33 -2.23 -6.31 4.03
CA LEU A 33 -1.17 -5.48 3.47
C LEU A 33 -0.56 -4.57 4.53
N THR A 34 0.67 -4.17 4.29
CA THR A 34 1.30 -3.09 5.03
C THR A 34 1.73 -1.99 4.07
N TYR A 35 1.72 -0.76 4.57
CA TYR A 35 2.28 0.39 3.87
C TYR A 35 3.28 1.08 4.77
N GLU A 36 4.33 1.65 4.16
CA GLU A 36 5.33 2.37 4.92
C GLU A 36 4.73 3.61 5.56
N TYR A 37 5.01 3.79 6.87
CA TYR A 37 4.65 5.03 7.54
C TYR A 37 5.67 6.10 7.15
N ILE A 38 5.16 7.26 6.73
CA ILE A 38 6.00 8.33 6.23
C ILE A 38 5.81 9.56 7.11
N THR A 39 6.93 10.16 7.50
CA THR A 39 6.96 11.39 8.29
C THR A 39 7.30 12.61 7.44
N GLY A 40 7.16 12.51 6.12
CA GLY A 40 7.45 13.62 5.21
C GLY A 40 6.51 14.80 5.40
N SER A 41 6.99 15.99 5.10
CA SER A 41 6.24 17.23 5.21
C SER A 41 5.65 17.62 3.87
N PHE A 42 4.52 18.33 3.89
CA PHE A 42 3.94 18.88 2.69
C PHE A 42 4.89 19.93 2.10
N GLY A 43 5.09 19.87 0.79
CA GLY A 43 6.07 20.68 0.10
C GLY A 43 7.39 19.97 -0.16
N ASP A 44 7.61 18.80 0.45
CA ASP A 44 8.78 17.97 0.15
C ASP A 44 8.65 17.32 -1.23
N PRO A 45 9.77 16.88 -1.83
CA PRO A 45 9.75 16.14 -3.09
C PRO A 45 8.94 14.85 -3.01
N ASP A 46 8.60 14.26 -4.15
CA ASP A 46 7.93 12.96 -4.25
C ASP A 46 8.66 11.92 -3.41
N MET A 47 7.89 11.08 -2.74
CA MET A 47 8.42 10.02 -1.90
C MET A 47 8.00 8.66 -2.42
N ALA A 48 8.96 7.77 -2.60
CA ALA A 48 8.67 6.38 -2.91
C ALA A 48 8.39 5.62 -1.62
N ILE A 49 7.31 4.87 -1.61
CA ILE A 49 6.97 3.99 -0.49
C ILE A 49 6.76 2.58 -0.99
N VAL A 50 6.84 1.63 -0.07
CA VAL A 50 6.60 0.23 -0.35
C VAL A 50 5.30 -0.21 0.29
N VAL A 51 4.49 -0.90 -0.49
CA VAL A 51 3.31 -1.61 -0.01
C VAL A 51 3.58 -3.09 -0.18
N ASN A 52 3.43 -3.86 0.88
CA ASN A 52 3.57 -5.31 0.81
C ASN A 52 2.21 -5.94 1.04
N MET A 53 1.86 -6.91 0.20
CA MET A 53 0.65 -7.70 0.34
C MET A 53 1.04 -9.15 0.61
N TRP A 54 0.41 -9.77 1.60
CA TRP A 54 0.65 -11.17 1.96
C TRP A 54 -0.61 -11.99 1.75
N PHE A 55 -0.43 -13.17 1.16
CA PHE A 55 -1.51 -14.09 0.85
C PHE A 55 -1.16 -15.50 1.32
N TRP A 56 -2.17 -16.21 1.79
CA TRP A 56 -2.04 -17.64 2.10
C TRP A 56 -2.67 -18.42 0.95
N THR A 57 -1.84 -18.82 -0.02
CA THR A 57 -2.31 -19.52 -1.22
C THR A 57 -1.13 -20.14 -1.96
N GLU A 58 -1.39 -21.21 -2.68
CA GLU A 58 -0.43 -21.78 -3.61
C GLU A 58 -0.58 -21.18 -5.02
N SER A 59 -1.66 -20.46 -5.26
CA SER A 59 -1.97 -19.85 -6.56
C SER A 59 -1.25 -18.52 -6.72
N GLU A 60 -0.55 -18.34 -7.83
CA GLU A 60 0.03 -17.05 -8.20
C GLU A 60 -1.01 -16.09 -8.78
N SER A 61 -2.12 -16.62 -9.32
CA SER A 61 -3.14 -15.78 -9.96
C SER A 61 -3.87 -14.88 -8.97
N ILE A 62 -4.11 -15.35 -7.74
CA ILE A 62 -4.82 -14.57 -6.72
C ILE A 62 -4.02 -13.32 -6.31
N PRO A 63 -2.73 -13.42 -5.93
CA PRO A 63 -1.93 -12.23 -5.64
C PRO A 63 -1.75 -11.32 -6.84
N ASN A 64 -1.57 -11.86 -8.04
CA ASN A 64 -1.42 -11.05 -9.26
C ASN A 64 -2.68 -10.24 -9.54
N GLN A 65 -3.84 -10.87 -9.40
CA GLN A 65 -5.12 -10.20 -9.59
C GLN A 65 -5.31 -9.08 -8.57
N LYS A 66 -4.98 -9.31 -7.31
CA LYS A 66 -5.12 -8.30 -6.26
C LYS A 66 -4.18 -7.11 -6.49
N ALA A 67 -2.95 -7.37 -6.94
CA ALA A 67 -2.01 -6.30 -7.29
C ALA A 67 -2.55 -5.45 -8.45
N GLU A 68 -3.17 -6.07 -9.46
CA GLU A 68 -3.78 -5.34 -10.57
C GLU A 68 -5.01 -4.55 -10.12
N GLU A 69 -5.82 -5.09 -9.23
CA GLU A 69 -6.93 -4.36 -8.63
C GLU A 69 -6.44 -3.13 -7.87
N PHE A 70 -5.32 -3.25 -7.16
CA PHE A 70 -4.73 -2.12 -6.44
C PHE A 70 -4.22 -1.05 -7.41
N ARG A 71 -3.61 -1.45 -8.53
CA ARG A 71 -3.18 -0.50 -9.54
C ARG A 71 -4.37 0.32 -10.08
N LYS A 72 -5.49 -0.36 -10.37
CA LYS A 72 -6.72 0.31 -10.81
C LYS A 72 -7.29 1.22 -9.73
N TYR A 73 -7.25 0.77 -8.48
CA TYR A 73 -7.71 1.57 -7.35
C TYR A 73 -6.93 2.87 -7.24
N ILE A 74 -5.60 2.81 -7.39
CA ILE A 74 -4.75 4.01 -7.39
C ILE A 74 -5.18 4.97 -8.50
N LEU A 75 -5.41 4.47 -9.71
CA LEU A 75 -5.79 5.32 -10.85
C LEU A 75 -7.16 5.97 -10.66
N GLU A 76 -8.07 5.30 -9.97
CA GLU A 76 -9.43 5.79 -9.73
C GLU A 76 -9.55 6.66 -8.48
N HIS A 77 -8.62 6.53 -7.51
CA HIS A 77 -8.66 7.21 -6.22
C HIS A 77 -7.29 7.83 -5.90
N ASP A 78 -6.74 8.55 -6.85
CA ASP A 78 -5.35 9.02 -6.79
C ASP A 78 -5.12 10.24 -5.89
N LEU A 79 -6.18 10.86 -5.37
CA LEU A 79 -6.06 12.02 -4.49
C LEU A 79 -6.63 11.73 -3.11
N ILE A 80 -5.80 11.97 -2.09
CA ILE A 80 -6.20 11.84 -0.70
C ILE A 80 -6.23 13.23 -0.09
N GLU A 81 -7.40 13.65 0.40
CA GLU A 81 -7.55 14.93 1.06
C GLU A 81 -7.28 14.79 2.56
N CYS A 82 -6.49 15.71 3.11
CA CYS A 82 -6.23 15.79 4.54
C CYS A 82 -6.10 17.25 4.97
N ASP A 83 -5.94 17.48 6.27
CA ASP A 83 -5.94 18.82 6.84
C ASP A 83 -4.85 19.74 6.26
N GLU A 84 -3.70 19.16 5.93
CA GLU A 84 -2.52 19.91 5.46
C GLU A 84 -2.51 20.15 3.96
N GLY A 85 -3.29 19.39 3.19
CA GLY A 85 -3.29 19.50 1.73
C GLY A 85 -3.80 18.24 1.07
N LEU A 86 -3.23 17.94 -0.09
CA LEU A 86 -3.58 16.77 -0.89
C LEU A 86 -2.39 15.84 -1.04
N ILE A 87 -2.64 14.53 -1.06
CA ILE A 87 -1.62 13.55 -1.37
C ILE A 87 -2.00 12.93 -2.71
N TRP A 88 -1.13 13.07 -3.70
CA TRP A 88 -1.30 12.45 -5.01
C TRP A 88 -0.59 11.12 -5.01
N VAL A 89 -1.36 10.04 -5.18
CA VAL A 89 -0.84 8.67 -5.17
C VAL A 89 -0.61 8.23 -6.61
N LYS A 90 0.60 7.79 -6.89
CA LYS A 90 1.01 7.34 -8.23
C LYS A 90 1.62 5.95 -8.15
N THR A 91 1.55 5.21 -9.26
CA THR A 91 2.26 3.93 -9.35
C THR A 91 3.76 4.16 -9.44
N GLY A 92 4.54 3.30 -8.79
CA GLY A 92 6.00 3.34 -8.88
C GLY A 92 6.54 2.44 -9.99
N VAL A 93 7.85 2.46 -10.19
CA VAL A 93 8.55 1.65 -11.19
C VAL A 93 9.75 0.99 -10.53
N PRO A 94 9.88 -0.35 -10.60
CA PRO A 94 8.91 -1.31 -11.13
C PRO A 94 7.64 -1.34 -10.27
N TRP A 95 6.51 -1.68 -10.89
CA TRP A 95 5.24 -1.62 -10.18
C TRP A 95 5.14 -2.69 -9.08
N CYS A 96 5.36 -3.94 -9.45
CA CYS A 96 5.12 -5.04 -8.53
C CYS A 96 6.15 -6.14 -8.74
N GLN A 97 6.71 -6.62 -7.64
CA GLN A 97 7.64 -7.76 -7.63
C GLN A 97 7.04 -8.89 -6.80
N SER A 98 7.15 -10.10 -7.32
CA SER A 98 6.71 -11.30 -6.62
C SER A 98 7.85 -11.80 -5.74
N LEU A 99 7.58 -11.90 -4.43
CA LEU A 99 8.53 -12.44 -3.48
C LEU A 99 7.92 -13.68 -2.84
N THR A 100 8.72 -14.71 -2.67
CA THR A 100 8.30 -15.94 -2.00
C THR A 100 9.05 -16.08 -0.70
N ASP A 101 8.36 -16.63 0.32
CA ASP A 101 9.01 -17.05 1.54
C ASP A 101 9.54 -18.45 1.33
N GLU A 102 10.86 -18.62 1.37
CA GLU A 102 11.49 -19.95 1.15
C GLU A 102 11.08 -20.97 2.20
N SER A 103 10.71 -20.51 3.40
CA SER A 103 10.27 -21.39 4.48
C SER A 103 8.82 -21.83 4.36
N SER A 104 8.02 -21.19 3.49
CA SER A 104 6.61 -21.53 3.34
C SER A 104 6.13 -21.26 1.91
N PRO A 105 5.96 -22.32 1.09
CA PRO A 105 5.48 -22.16 -0.29
C PRO A 105 4.04 -21.68 -0.41
N THR A 106 3.27 -21.72 0.70
CA THR A 106 1.89 -21.24 0.71
C THR A 106 1.76 -19.76 1.04
N VAL A 107 2.84 -19.09 1.43
CA VAL A 107 2.83 -17.65 1.66
C VAL A 107 3.39 -16.95 0.44
N LYS A 108 2.56 -16.14 -0.19
CA LYS A 108 2.94 -15.32 -1.34
C LYS A 108 2.97 -13.86 -0.93
N ARG A 109 4.00 -13.15 -1.35
CA ARG A 109 4.14 -11.72 -1.09
C ARG A 109 4.25 -10.94 -2.39
N ARG A 110 3.59 -9.81 -2.45
CA ARG A 110 3.76 -8.85 -3.54
C ARG A 110 4.35 -7.58 -2.98
N TYR A 111 5.50 -7.20 -3.49
CA TYR A 111 6.26 -6.02 -3.14
C TYR A 111 5.92 -4.94 -4.16
N ILE A 112 5.19 -3.93 -3.73
CA ILE A 112 4.59 -2.94 -4.63
C ILE A 112 5.20 -1.57 -4.35
N ASN A 113 5.62 -0.89 -5.42
CA ASN A 113 6.19 0.46 -5.31
C ASN A 113 5.12 1.49 -5.63
N VAL A 114 4.97 2.45 -4.71
CA VAL A 114 4.00 3.54 -4.82
C VAL A 114 4.75 4.86 -4.61
N THR A 115 4.38 5.87 -5.37
CA THR A 115 4.94 7.22 -5.22
C THR A 115 3.88 8.15 -4.65
N LEU A 116 4.25 8.90 -3.63
CA LEU A 116 3.38 9.91 -3.03
C LEU A 116 3.95 11.30 -3.30
N GLU A 117 3.10 12.21 -3.77
CA GLU A 117 3.43 13.61 -3.90
C GLU A 117 2.51 14.42 -2.97
N TYR A 118 3.12 15.19 -2.07
CA TYR A 118 2.39 16.01 -1.12
C TYR A 118 2.18 17.40 -1.69
N LEU A 119 0.92 17.76 -1.93
CA LEU A 119 0.52 19.03 -2.52
C LEU A 119 -0.06 19.94 -1.44
N THR A 120 0.55 21.09 -1.24
CA THR A 120 0.01 22.10 -0.33
C THR A 120 -1.20 22.78 -0.95
N ARG A 121 -2.12 23.20 -0.09
CA ARG A 121 -3.30 23.97 -0.53
C ARG A 121 -2.93 25.42 -0.86
#